data_0904505490d5a382e3e31bee2456f9f3
#
_entry.id   0904505490d5a382e3e31bee2456f9f3
#
_cell.length_a   1.000
_cell.length_b   1.000
_cell.length_c   1.000
_cell.angle_alpha   90.00
_cell.angle_beta   90.00
_cell.angle_gamma   90.00
#
_symmetry.space_group_name_H-M   'P 1'
#
loop_
_entity.id
_entity.type
_entity.pdbx_description
1 polymer ?
#
loop_
_entity_poly.entity_id
_entity_poly.type
_entity_poly.pdbx_seq_one_letter_code
_entity_poly.pdbx_strand_id
1 'polypeptide(L)'
;VDHISFQVQRGEIFGFLGANGAGKTTAMRMLCGLSRPTSGVGKVAGYDIFREAEQVKRHIGYMSQKFSLYEDLKVWENIRLFAGIYGMKEMEIEEKTDELLERLGFADERDTLVKKLPLGWKQKLAFSVSIFHEPKIVFLDEPTGGVDPATRRQFWELIYQAADRGITVFVTTHYMDEAEYCNRISIMVDGQIKALDTPARLKEQFGVETMDDVFQQLARHAVRKAD
;
A
#
# COMPACT_ATOMS: atom_id res chain seq x y z
N VAL A 1 -10.04 -15.35 -2.30
CA VAL A 1 -9.57 -15.21 -0.91
C VAL A 1 -10.30 -16.25 -0.08
N ASP A 2 -9.53 -17.10 0.58
CA ASP A 2 -10.06 -18.28 1.24
C ASP A 2 -9.57 -18.36 2.68
N HIS A 3 -10.47 -18.08 3.65
CA HIS A 3 -10.25 -18.21 5.10
C HIS A 3 -8.92 -17.62 5.61
N ILE A 4 -8.59 -16.40 5.20
CA ILE A 4 -7.40 -15.70 5.72
C ILE A 4 -7.68 -15.07 7.08
N SER A 5 -6.71 -15.16 7.99
CA SER A 5 -6.75 -14.51 9.31
C SER A 5 -5.38 -13.94 9.64
N PHE A 6 -5.33 -12.65 9.99
CA PHE A 6 -4.09 -11.97 10.38
C PHE A 6 -4.39 -10.68 11.15
N GLN A 7 -3.36 -10.14 11.76
CA GLN A 7 -3.40 -8.86 12.47
C GLN A 7 -2.20 -8.02 12.05
N VAL A 8 -2.41 -6.71 11.93
CA VAL A 8 -1.38 -5.72 11.65
C VAL A 8 -1.26 -4.77 12.83
N GLN A 9 -0.04 -4.53 13.29
CA GLN A 9 0.23 -3.65 14.42
C GLN A 9 0.16 -2.18 13.98
N ARG A 10 -0.16 -1.29 14.91
CA ARG A 10 -0.16 0.15 14.63
C ARG A 10 1.27 0.65 14.35
N GLY A 11 1.43 1.43 13.28
CA GLY A 11 2.73 1.94 12.84
C GLY A 11 3.62 0.90 12.14
N GLU A 12 3.11 -0.33 11.92
CA GLU A 12 3.83 -1.38 11.24
C GLU A 12 3.79 -1.19 9.71
N ILE A 13 4.89 -1.53 9.04
CA ILE A 13 4.93 -1.74 7.60
C ILE A 13 4.70 -3.24 7.37
N PHE A 14 3.52 -3.58 6.87
CA PHE A 14 3.09 -4.95 6.66
C PHE A 14 3.03 -5.28 5.17
N GLY A 15 3.85 -6.24 4.73
CA GLY A 15 3.91 -6.73 3.37
C GLY A 15 2.90 -7.84 3.11
N PHE A 16 2.12 -7.71 2.04
CA PHE A 16 1.17 -8.73 1.59
C PHE A 16 1.61 -9.27 0.24
N LEU A 17 2.42 -10.33 0.26
CA LEU A 17 3.17 -10.85 -0.88
C LEU A 17 2.46 -12.02 -1.54
N GLY A 18 2.75 -12.24 -2.82
CA GLY A 18 2.23 -13.37 -3.57
C GLY A 18 2.27 -13.13 -5.07
N ALA A 19 2.15 -14.19 -5.85
CA ALA A 19 2.07 -14.11 -7.31
C ALA A 19 0.84 -13.31 -7.78
N ASN A 20 0.87 -12.92 -9.05
CA ASN A 20 -0.31 -12.35 -9.70
C ASN A 20 -1.47 -13.36 -9.66
N GLY A 21 -2.66 -12.89 -9.34
CA GLY A 21 -3.83 -13.76 -9.19
C GLY A 21 -3.97 -14.45 -7.82
N ALA A 22 -2.99 -14.36 -6.91
CA ALA A 22 -3.07 -14.99 -5.58
C ALA A 22 -4.20 -14.42 -4.69
N GLY A 23 -4.83 -13.30 -5.05
CA GLY A 23 -5.93 -12.69 -4.32
C GLY A 23 -5.54 -11.47 -3.48
N LYS A 24 -4.32 -10.95 -3.58
CA LYS A 24 -3.81 -9.80 -2.80
C LYS A 24 -4.71 -8.56 -2.93
N THR A 25 -4.91 -8.07 -4.15
CA THR A 25 -5.77 -6.90 -4.43
C THR A 25 -7.21 -7.13 -3.97
N THR A 26 -7.73 -8.35 -4.12
CA THR A 26 -9.08 -8.69 -3.65
C THR A 26 -9.19 -8.58 -2.13
N ALA A 27 -8.22 -9.16 -1.39
CA ALA A 27 -8.18 -9.05 0.07
C ALA A 27 -8.04 -7.58 0.52
N MET A 28 -7.14 -6.82 -0.11
CA MET A 28 -6.98 -5.41 0.17
C MET A 28 -8.27 -4.61 -0.06
N ARG A 29 -8.97 -4.84 -1.18
CA ARG A 29 -10.24 -4.16 -1.47
C ARG A 29 -11.33 -4.46 -0.45
N MET A 30 -11.34 -5.69 0.11
CA MET A 30 -12.24 -6.04 1.21
C MET A 30 -11.89 -5.25 2.48
N LEU A 31 -10.61 -5.16 2.83
CA LEU A 31 -10.14 -4.37 3.99
C LEU A 31 -10.46 -2.88 3.85
N CYS A 32 -10.34 -2.33 2.65
CA CYS A 32 -10.67 -0.93 2.36
C CYS A 32 -12.18 -0.63 2.31
N GLY A 33 -13.06 -1.65 2.50
CA GLY A 33 -14.51 -1.47 2.36
C GLY A 33 -14.98 -1.23 0.90
N LEU A 34 -14.13 -1.56 -0.09
CA LEU A 34 -14.44 -1.42 -1.52
C LEU A 34 -15.11 -2.68 -2.10
N SER A 35 -14.97 -3.81 -1.43
CA SER A 35 -15.62 -5.08 -1.78
C SER A 35 -16.11 -5.76 -0.52
N ARG A 36 -17.27 -6.41 -0.58
CA ARG A 36 -17.84 -7.12 0.57
C ARG A 36 -17.33 -8.55 0.63
N PRO A 37 -16.70 -8.98 1.74
CA PRO A 37 -16.39 -10.40 1.95
C PRO A 37 -17.65 -11.25 2.02
N THR A 38 -17.56 -12.53 1.68
CA THR A 38 -18.70 -13.48 1.77
C THR A 38 -19.05 -13.78 3.23
N SER A 39 -18.01 -13.90 4.09
CA SER A 39 -18.17 -14.20 5.51
C SER A 39 -16.92 -13.78 6.29
N GLY A 40 -16.95 -13.92 7.61
CA GLY A 40 -15.85 -13.61 8.51
C GLY A 40 -16.08 -12.34 9.31
N VAL A 41 -15.05 -11.86 9.97
CA VAL A 41 -15.03 -10.60 10.74
C VAL A 41 -13.75 -9.85 10.44
N GLY A 42 -13.81 -8.53 10.43
CA GLY A 42 -12.63 -7.71 10.21
C GLY A 42 -12.84 -6.29 10.68
N LYS A 43 -11.74 -5.69 11.18
CA LYS A 43 -11.72 -4.27 11.55
C LYS A 43 -10.51 -3.60 10.93
N VAL A 44 -10.71 -2.39 10.44
CA VAL A 44 -9.64 -1.53 9.90
C VAL A 44 -9.80 -0.15 10.52
N ALA A 45 -8.71 0.40 11.04
CA ALA A 45 -8.70 1.67 11.77
C ALA A 45 -9.68 1.73 12.96
N GLY A 46 -10.14 0.55 13.47
CA GLY A 46 -11.12 0.40 14.55
C GLY A 46 -12.56 0.19 14.08
N TYR A 47 -12.85 0.31 12.80
CA TYR A 47 -14.17 0.18 12.19
C TYR A 47 -14.40 -1.21 11.58
N ASP A 48 -15.62 -1.72 11.69
CA ASP A 48 -16.04 -2.99 11.10
C ASP A 48 -16.19 -2.89 9.59
N ILE A 49 -15.47 -3.74 8.82
CA ILE A 49 -15.45 -3.68 7.35
C ILE A 49 -16.79 -4.04 6.70
N PHE A 50 -17.71 -4.71 7.43
CA PHE A 50 -19.04 -5.08 6.91
C PHE A 50 -20.09 -4.01 7.19
N ARG A 51 -20.05 -3.40 8.38
CA ARG A 51 -21.09 -2.52 8.89
C ARG A 51 -20.73 -1.04 8.76
N GLU A 52 -19.43 -0.75 8.80
CA GLU A 52 -18.90 0.62 8.86
C GLU A 52 -17.95 0.93 7.69
N ALA A 53 -18.20 0.36 6.50
CA ALA A 53 -17.34 0.51 5.33
C ALA A 53 -17.07 1.99 4.97
N GLU A 54 -18.05 2.87 5.12
CA GLU A 54 -17.88 4.32 4.87
C GLU A 54 -16.96 4.97 5.91
N GLN A 55 -16.98 4.51 7.17
CA GLN A 55 -16.03 4.99 8.18
C GLN A 55 -14.62 4.47 7.90
N VAL A 56 -14.48 3.21 7.45
CA VAL A 56 -13.18 2.69 7.00
C VAL A 56 -12.61 3.61 5.92
N LYS A 57 -13.34 3.89 4.85
CA LYS A 57 -12.89 4.72 3.71
C LYS A 57 -12.43 6.12 4.12
N ARG A 58 -13.09 6.73 5.11
CA ARG A 58 -12.73 8.07 5.61
C ARG A 58 -11.45 8.11 6.43
N HIS A 59 -11.02 6.97 6.99
CA HIS A 59 -9.90 6.89 7.93
C HIS A 59 -8.67 6.15 7.35
N ILE A 60 -8.73 5.76 6.08
CA ILE A 60 -7.62 5.12 5.38
C ILE A 60 -7.12 5.99 4.23
N GLY A 61 -5.84 5.82 3.88
CA GLY A 61 -5.33 6.19 2.58
C GLY A 61 -5.37 5.00 1.64
N TYR A 62 -5.52 5.24 0.34
CA TYR A 62 -5.50 4.18 -0.66
C TYR A 62 -4.80 4.64 -1.93
N MET A 63 -3.79 3.89 -2.34
CA MET A 63 -3.12 4.05 -3.62
C MET A 63 -3.29 2.77 -4.44
N SER A 64 -4.05 2.85 -5.53
CA SER A 64 -4.29 1.73 -6.43
C SER A 64 -3.10 1.50 -7.37
N GLN A 65 -2.98 0.29 -7.91
CA GLN A 65 -1.96 -0.09 -8.90
C GLN A 65 -1.98 0.79 -10.16
N LYS A 66 -3.17 1.18 -10.62
CA LYS A 66 -3.32 2.21 -11.65
C LYS A 66 -3.50 3.54 -10.95
N PHE A 67 -2.59 4.49 -11.20
CA PHE A 67 -2.60 5.78 -10.51
C PHE A 67 -3.98 6.41 -10.46
N SER A 68 -4.39 6.78 -9.25
CA SER A 68 -5.66 7.48 -9.02
C SER A 68 -5.62 8.95 -9.39
N LEU A 69 -4.45 9.48 -9.83
CA LEU A 69 -4.30 10.88 -10.18
C LEU A 69 -4.97 11.20 -11.51
N TYR A 70 -5.59 12.36 -11.58
CA TYR A 70 -6.17 12.88 -12.80
C TYR A 70 -5.06 13.52 -13.66
N GLU A 71 -4.75 12.90 -14.78
CA GLU A 71 -3.62 13.29 -15.64
C GLU A 71 -3.79 14.66 -16.30
N ASP A 72 -5.01 15.10 -16.53
CA ASP A 72 -5.35 16.39 -17.11
C ASP A 72 -5.49 17.54 -16.09
N LEU A 73 -5.31 17.23 -14.81
CA LEU A 73 -5.20 18.22 -13.74
C LEU A 73 -3.73 18.52 -13.43
N LYS A 74 -3.48 19.74 -12.94
CA LYS A 74 -2.19 20.15 -12.39
C LYS A 74 -1.87 19.41 -11.09
N VAL A 75 -0.62 19.44 -10.67
CA VAL A 75 -0.17 18.83 -9.42
C VAL A 75 -0.98 19.34 -8.24
N TRP A 76 -1.06 20.67 -8.04
CA TRP A 76 -1.81 21.24 -6.92
C TRP A 76 -3.32 20.98 -7.00
N GLU A 77 -3.89 20.90 -8.20
CA GLU A 77 -5.31 20.60 -8.40
C GLU A 77 -5.64 19.14 -7.98
N ASN A 78 -4.74 18.20 -8.26
CA ASN A 78 -4.87 16.83 -7.76
C ASN A 78 -4.85 16.79 -6.22
N ILE A 79 -3.87 17.45 -5.59
CA ILE A 79 -3.77 17.50 -4.13
C ILE A 79 -5.05 18.07 -3.54
N ARG A 80 -5.50 19.21 -4.03
CA ARG A 80 -6.73 19.90 -3.58
C ARG A 80 -7.98 19.01 -3.73
N LEU A 81 -8.12 18.35 -4.88
CA LEU A 81 -9.26 17.47 -5.16
C LEU A 81 -9.34 16.34 -4.14
N PHE A 82 -8.24 15.60 -3.95
CA PHE A 82 -8.24 14.48 -3.02
C PHE A 82 -8.36 14.91 -1.57
N ALA A 83 -7.68 15.97 -1.16
CA ALA A 83 -7.83 16.54 0.18
C ALA A 83 -9.28 16.97 0.47
N GLY A 84 -9.94 17.58 -0.52
CA GLY A 84 -11.36 17.94 -0.44
C GLY A 84 -12.28 16.72 -0.30
N ILE A 85 -12.01 15.62 -0.98
CA ILE A 85 -12.75 14.35 -0.84
C ILE A 85 -12.68 13.84 0.61
N TYR A 86 -11.54 14.01 1.28
CA TYR A 86 -11.37 13.65 2.70
C TYR A 86 -11.91 14.72 3.68
N GLY A 87 -12.49 15.81 3.17
CA GLY A 87 -13.15 16.83 3.97
C GLY A 87 -12.22 17.86 4.63
N MET A 88 -11.00 18.01 4.12
CA MET A 88 -10.06 19.04 4.57
C MET A 88 -10.54 20.45 4.18
N LYS A 89 -10.21 21.44 4.99
CA LYS A 89 -10.56 22.84 4.73
C LYS A 89 -9.59 23.48 3.75
N GLU A 90 -10.07 24.39 2.91
CA GLU A 90 -9.29 25.06 1.86
C GLU A 90 -7.98 25.68 2.37
N MET A 91 -8.03 26.44 3.47
CA MET A 91 -6.83 27.07 4.05
C MET A 91 -5.77 26.03 4.48
N GLU A 92 -6.21 24.91 5.07
CA GLU A 92 -5.33 23.82 5.47
C GLU A 92 -4.71 23.12 4.24
N ILE A 93 -5.50 22.98 3.16
CA ILE A 93 -5.02 22.39 1.91
C ILE A 93 -3.92 23.25 1.27
N GLU A 94 -4.12 24.57 1.21
CA GLU A 94 -3.12 25.49 0.63
C GLU A 94 -1.78 25.42 1.39
N GLU A 95 -1.82 25.58 2.73
CA GLU A 95 -0.63 25.55 3.57
C GLU A 95 0.13 24.22 3.43
N LYS A 96 -0.56 23.10 3.61
CA LYS A 96 0.05 21.75 3.50
C LYS A 96 0.49 21.41 2.08
N THR A 97 -0.11 22.01 1.05
CA THR A 97 0.30 21.77 -0.35
C THR A 97 1.69 22.31 -0.60
N ASP A 98 1.99 23.53 -0.18
CA ASP A 98 3.29 24.13 -0.39
C ASP A 98 4.37 23.37 0.38
N GLU A 99 4.13 23.03 1.64
CA GLU A 99 5.03 22.18 2.42
C GLU A 99 5.29 20.81 1.76
N LEU A 100 4.24 20.18 1.22
CA LEU A 100 4.37 18.91 0.53
C LEU A 100 5.24 19.03 -0.72
N LEU A 101 5.00 20.04 -1.53
CA LEU A 101 5.74 20.24 -2.79
C LEU A 101 7.22 20.56 -2.52
N GLU A 102 7.54 21.35 -1.51
CA GLU A 102 8.91 21.60 -1.08
C GLU A 102 9.60 20.30 -0.64
N ARG A 103 8.93 19.52 0.24
CA ARG A 103 9.47 18.25 0.74
C ARG A 103 9.73 17.22 -0.37
N LEU A 104 8.89 17.19 -1.40
CA LEU A 104 9.06 16.30 -2.55
C LEU A 104 10.07 16.81 -3.59
N GLY A 105 10.51 18.07 -3.49
CA GLY A 105 11.30 18.74 -4.52
C GLY A 105 10.47 19.07 -5.76
N PHE A 106 9.17 19.34 -5.61
CA PHE A 106 8.21 19.59 -6.68
C PHE A 106 7.71 21.05 -6.69
N ALA A 107 8.38 21.96 -6.01
CA ALA A 107 7.95 23.36 -5.90
C ALA A 107 7.74 23.99 -7.29
N ASP A 108 8.66 23.76 -8.22
CA ASP A 108 8.60 24.26 -9.60
C ASP A 108 7.53 23.56 -10.47
N GLU A 109 7.04 22.40 -10.02
CA GLU A 109 6.07 21.58 -10.76
C GLU A 109 4.63 21.80 -10.32
N ARG A 110 4.38 22.74 -9.41
CA ARG A 110 3.05 23.04 -8.85
C ARG A 110 1.97 23.14 -9.94
N ASP A 111 2.27 23.88 -11.00
CA ASP A 111 1.36 24.17 -12.13
C ASP A 111 1.52 23.21 -13.32
N THR A 112 2.38 22.21 -13.20
CA THR A 112 2.57 21.21 -14.24
C THR A 112 1.42 20.21 -14.28
N LEU A 113 0.94 19.87 -15.48
CA LEU A 113 -0.07 18.81 -15.65
C LEU A 113 0.54 17.45 -15.28
N VAL A 114 -0.18 16.65 -14.50
CA VAL A 114 0.31 15.35 -14.00
C VAL A 114 0.75 14.42 -15.15
N LYS A 115 0.09 14.44 -16.30
CA LYS A 115 0.51 13.65 -17.47
C LYS A 115 1.94 13.92 -17.95
N LYS A 116 2.49 15.10 -17.67
CA LYS A 116 3.84 15.50 -18.06
C LYS A 116 4.92 15.04 -17.09
N LEU A 117 4.54 14.63 -15.88
CA LEU A 117 5.48 14.17 -14.87
C LEU A 117 6.07 12.79 -15.25
N PRO A 118 7.35 12.54 -14.96
CA PRO A 118 7.93 11.21 -15.00
C PRO A 118 7.16 10.21 -14.10
N LEU A 119 7.19 8.93 -14.44
CA LEU A 119 6.46 7.89 -13.72
C LEU A 119 6.77 7.88 -12.21
N GLY A 120 8.04 7.93 -11.83
CA GLY A 120 8.44 7.93 -10.42
C GLY A 120 7.93 9.16 -9.65
N TRP A 121 7.78 10.31 -10.31
CA TRP A 121 7.20 11.51 -9.71
C TRP A 121 5.68 11.37 -9.52
N LYS A 122 5.00 10.79 -10.51
CA LYS A 122 3.56 10.46 -10.38
C LYS A 122 3.32 9.52 -9.18
N GLN A 123 4.19 8.53 -8.99
CA GLN A 123 4.08 7.61 -7.84
C GLN A 123 4.29 8.32 -6.51
N LYS A 124 5.34 9.14 -6.38
CA LYS A 124 5.58 9.94 -5.16
C LYS A 124 4.41 10.86 -4.86
N LEU A 125 3.86 11.53 -5.87
CA LEU A 125 2.69 12.38 -5.71
C LEU A 125 1.46 11.56 -5.29
N ALA A 126 1.17 10.43 -5.95
CA ALA A 126 0.04 9.58 -5.64
C ALA A 126 0.09 9.04 -4.19
N PHE A 127 1.27 8.59 -3.76
CA PHE A 127 1.48 8.19 -2.37
C PHE A 127 1.24 9.34 -1.41
N SER A 128 1.85 10.51 -1.65
CA SER A 128 1.73 11.68 -0.79
C SER A 128 0.29 12.17 -0.67
N VAL A 129 -0.44 12.16 -1.78
CA VAL A 129 -1.89 12.48 -1.80
C VAL A 129 -2.69 11.45 -0.99
N SER A 130 -2.34 10.17 -1.06
CA SER A 130 -3.05 9.11 -0.31
C SER A 130 -2.92 9.23 1.22
N ILE A 131 -1.88 9.92 1.70
CA ILE A 131 -1.63 10.15 3.13
C ILE A 131 -1.79 11.62 3.56
N PHE A 132 -2.22 12.50 2.67
CA PHE A 132 -2.27 13.95 2.89
C PHE A 132 -3.22 14.35 4.04
N HIS A 133 -4.30 13.61 4.23
CA HIS A 133 -5.27 13.76 5.31
C HIS A 133 -4.87 13.05 6.62
N GLU A 134 -3.62 12.56 6.71
CA GLU A 134 -3.06 11.89 7.89
C GLU A 134 -3.87 10.68 8.37
N PRO A 135 -4.10 9.68 7.50
CA PRO A 135 -4.88 8.50 7.86
C PRO A 135 -4.17 7.63 8.92
N LYS A 136 -4.92 6.81 9.64
CA LYS A 136 -4.35 5.83 10.58
C LYS A 136 -3.61 4.70 9.88
N ILE A 137 -4.03 4.37 8.66
CA ILE A 137 -3.45 3.32 7.81
C ILE A 137 -3.53 3.72 6.34
N VAL A 138 -2.51 3.41 5.58
CA VAL A 138 -2.49 3.52 4.11
C VAL A 138 -2.34 2.15 3.47
N PHE A 139 -3.15 1.90 2.44
CA PHE A 139 -3.09 0.72 1.60
C PHE A 139 -2.44 1.06 0.26
N LEU A 140 -1.40 0.33 -0.10
CA LEU A 140 -0.61 0.53 -1.31
C LEU A 140 -0.65 -0.73 -2.17
N ASP A 141 -1.30 -0.65 -3.34
CA ASP A 141 -1.46 -1.79 -4.23
C ASP A 141 -0.37 -1.78 -5.31
N GLU A 142 0.67 -2.59 -5.12
CA GLU A 142 1.85 -2.70 -6.01
C GLU A 142 2.45 -1.34 -6.39
N PRO A 143 2.79 -0.48 -5.40
CA PRO A 143 3.07 0.94 -5.62
C PRO A 143 4.35 1.22 -6.41
N THR A 144 5.25 0.25 -6.49
CA THR A 144 6.57 0.35 -7.13
C THR A 144 6.62 -0.35 -8.48
N GLY A 145 5.48 -0.77 -9.01
CA GLY A 145 5.40 -1.43 -10.30
C GLY A 145 5.89 -0.55 -11.45
N GLY A 146 6.81 -1.10 -12.26
CA GLY A 146 7.27 -0.43 -13.49
C GLY A 146 8.30 0.67 -13.32
N VAL A 147 8.84 0.91 -12.10
CA VAL A 147 9.91 1.89 -11.88
C VAL A 147 11.27 1.22 -11.74
N ASP A 148 12.31 2.00 -12.04
CA ASP A 148 13.70 1.60 -11.88
C ASP A 148 14.08 1.39 -10.40
N PRO A 149 15.16 0.64 -10.10
CA PRO A 149 15.55 0.34 -8.72
C PRO A 149 15.88 1.57 -7.87
N ALA A 150 16.40 2.65 -8.46
CA ALA A 150 16.74 3.87 -7.71
C ALA A 150 15.46 4.60 -7.28
N THR A 151 14.50 4.73 -8.18
CA THR A 151 13.17 5.32 -7.90
C THR A 151 12.42 4.47 -6.87
N ARG A 152 12.50 3.12 -6.96
CA ARG A 152 11.90 2.20 -5.99
C ARG A 152 12.44 2.44 -4.58
N ARG A 153 13.76 2.56 -4.43
CA ARG A 153 14.41 2.86 -3.14
C ARG A 153 13.93 4.17 -2.54
N GLN A 154 13.86 5.23 -3.35
CA GLN A 154 13.35 6.53 -2.91
C GLN A 154 11.87 6.46 -2.49
N PHE A 155 11.07 5.63 -3.14
CA PHE A 155 9.67 5.41 -2.74
C PHE A 155 9.57 4.72 -1.38
N TRP A 156 10.40 3.72 -1.11
CA TRP A 156 10.46 3.07 0.20
C TRP A 156 10.89 4.01 1.32
N GLU A 157 11.77 4.98 1.04
CA GLU A 157 12.11 6.04 2.00
C GLU A 157 10.88 6.87 2.40
N LEU A 158 9.98 7.17 1.46
CA LEU A 158 8.70 7.85 1.78
C LEU A 158 7.78 6.97 2.64
N ILE A 159 7.76 5.66 2.39
CA ILE A 159 7.01 4.71 3.23
C ILE A 159 7.54 4.71 4.67
N TYR A 160 8.86 4.64 4.86
CA TYR A 160 9.48 4.71 6.18
C TYR A 160 9.14 6.02 6.91
N GLN A 161 9.26 7.15 6.23
CA GLN A 161 8.88 8.45 6.79
C GLN A 161 7.40 8.51 7.23
N ALA A 162 6.51 7.86 6.50
CA ALA A 162 5.09 7.77 6.88
C ALA A 162 4.91 6.89 8.12
N ALA A 163 5.59 5.74 8.18
CA ALA A 163 5.55 4.83 9.33
C ALA A 163 6.13 5.48 10.59
N ASP A 164 7.23 6.23 10.48
CA ASP A 164 7.85 6.98 11.59
C ASP A 164 6.91 8.03 12.17
N ARG A 165 5.99 8.56 11.37
CA ARG A 165 4.90 9.45 11.82
C ARG A 165 3.71 8.71 12.42
N GLY A 166 3.78 7.38 12.55
CA GLY A 166 2.77 6.53 13.15
C GLY A 166 1.66 6.06 12.19
N ILE A 167 1.79 6.27 10.88
CA ILE A 167 0.87 5.73 9.88
C ILE A 167 1.20 4.25 9.70
N THR A 168 0.21 3.37 9.86
CA THR A 168 0.36 1.96 9.52
C THR A 168 0.37 1.81 8.00
N VAL A 169 1.30 1.04 7.45
CA VAL A 169 1.41 0.83 6.00
C VAL A 169 1.11 -0.62 5.66
N PHE A 170 0.11 -0.83 4.80
CA PHE A 170 -0.20 -2.13 4.23
C PHE A 170 0.14 -2.10 2.74
N VAL A 171 1.17 -2.85 2.33
CA VAL A 171 1.66 -2.84 0.96
C VAL A 171 1.53 -4.21 0.31
N THR A 172 0.91 -4.28 -0.88
CA THR A 172 0.98 -5.49 -1.69
C THR A 172 2.13 -5.39 -2.68
N THR A 173 2.80 -6.50 -2.89
CA THR A 173 3.83 -6.61 -3.92
C THR A 173 3.96 -8.05 -4.43
N HIS A 174 4.46 -8.20 -5.62
CA HIS A 174 4.92 -9.47 -6.16
C HIS A 174 6.46 -9.56 -6.24
N TYR A 175 7.15 -8.49 -5.84
CA TYR A 175 8.61 -8.44 -5.75
C TYR A 175 9.06 -8.99 -4.39
N MET A 176 9.74 -10.14 -4.38
CA MET A 176 10.16 -10.78 -3.13
C MET A 176 11.29 -10.05 -2.41
N ASP A 177 12.09 -9.27 -3.12
CA ASP A 177 13.11 -8.38 -2.55
C ASP A 177 12.52 -7.25 -1.72
N GLU A 178 11.30 -6.80 -2.03
CA GLU A 178 10.59 -5.79 -1.23
C GLU A 178 10.13 -6.31 0.14
N ALA A 179 10.06 -7.61 0.33
CA ALA A 179 9.77 -8.21 1.63
C ALA A 179 10.75 -7.74 2.72
N GLU A 180 12.02 -7.56 2.36
CA GLU A 180 13.08 -7.15 3.30
C GLU A 180 12.87 -5.73 3.85
N TYR A 181 12.05 -4.92 3.20
CA TYR A 181 11.71 -3.57 3.64
C TYR A 181 10.54 -3.53 4.65
N CYS A 182 9.84 -4.66 4.85
CA CYS A 182 8.68 -4.75 5.73
C CYS A 182 9.05 -5.25 7.13
N ASN A 183 8.32 -4.80 8.15
CA ASN A 183 8.49 -5.31 9.51
C ASN A 183 8.03 -6.78 9.60
N ARG A 184 6.85 -7.07 9.05
CA ARG A 184 6.32 -8.42 8.88
C ARG A 184 5.69 -8.56 7.50
N ILE A 185 5.59 -9.78 7.06
CA ILE A 185 5.00 -10.13 5.78
C ILE A 185 4.06 -11.32 5.91
N SER A 186 3.05 -11.34 5.06
CA SER A 186 2.30 -12.56 4.76
C SER A 186 2.53 -12.96 3.31
N ILE A 187 2.66 -14.26 3.07
CA ILE A 187 2.79 -14.82 1.73
C ILE A 187 1.48 -15.51 1.37
N MET A 188 0.84 -15.00 0.32
CA MET A 188 -0.44 -15.50 -0.18
C MET A 188 -0.22 -16.39 -1.41
N VAL A 189 -0.77 -17.60 -1.36
CA VAL A 189 -0.79 -18.56 -2.47
C VAL A 189 -2.19 -19.13 -2.56
N ASP A 190 -2.78 -19.13 -3.76
CA ASP A 190 -4.12 -19.68 -4.05
C ASP A 190 -5.23 -19.18 -3.11
N GLY A 191 -5.21 -17.91 -2.81
CA GLY A 191 -6.22 -17.27 -1.95
C GLY A 191 -6.01 -17.47 -0.44
N GLN A 192 -4.98 -18.18 0.00
CA GLN A 192 -4.70 -18.48 1.40
C GLN A 192 -3.37 -17.90 1.85
N ILE A 193 -3.27 -17.51 3.11
CA ILE A 193 -1.99 -17.15 3.74
C ILE A 193 -1.25 -18.44 4.10
N LYS A 194 -0.09 -18.64 3.49
CA LYS A 194 0.74 -19.84 3.72
C LYS A 194 1.87 -19.61 4.72
N ALA A 195 2.30 -18.36 4.88
CA ALA A 195 3.30 -17.95 5.87
C ALA A 195 3.05 -16.52 6.33
N LEU A 196 3.36 -16.22 7.58
CA LEU A 196 3.23 -14.89 8.16
C LEU A 196 4.24 -14.77 9.30
N ASP A 197 5.27 -13.97 9.14
CA ASP A 197 6.25 -13.58 10.17
C ASP A 197 7.16 -12.45 9.65
N THR A 198 8.23 -12.13 10.37
CA THR A 198 9.30 -11.27 9.88
C THR A 198 10.08 -11.96 8.76
N PRO A 199 10.65 -11.21 7.80
CA PRO A 199 11.46 -11.80 6.73
C PRO A 199 12.59 -12.71 7.27
N ALA A 200 13.28 -12.28 8.32
CA ALA A 200 14.36 -13.03 8.94
C ALA A 200 13.88 -14.39 9.48
N ARG A 201 12.77 -14.41 10.21
CA ARG A 201 12.22 -15.66 10.76
C ARG A 201 11.71 -16.61 9.68
N LEU A 202 11.12 -16.08 8.61
CA LEU A 202 10.70 -16.92 7.49
C LEU A 202 11.89 -17.56 6.80
N LYS A 203 12.97 -16.82 6.53
CA LYS A 203 14.20 -17.37 5.97
C LYS A 203 14.78 -18.48 6.86
N GLU A 204 14.82 -18.25 8.16
CA GLU A 204 15.27 -19.26 9.13
C GLU A 204 14.37 -20.51 9.14
N GLN A 205 13.05 -20.34 9.18
CA GLN A 205 12.05 -21.43 9.20
C GLN A 205 12.15 -22.33 7.96
N PHE A 206 12.41 -21.75 6.80
CA PHE A 206 12.52 -22.47 5.54
C PHE A 206 13.96 -22.92 5.22
N GLY A 207 14.95 -22.51 6.03
CA GLY A 207 16.36 -22.88 5.84
C GLY A 207 16.97 -22.29 4.58
N VAL A 208 16.62 -21.06 4.22
CA VAL A 208 17.04 -20.39 2.98
C VAL A 208 17.57 -18.97 3.26
N GLU A 209 18.30 -18.40 2.29
CA GLU A 209 18.92 -17.08 2.44
C GLU A 209 18.05 -15.94 1.89
N THR A 210 17.15 -16.23 0.94
CA THR A 210 16.35 -15.19 0.26
C THR A 210 14.84 -15.40 0.43
N MET A 211 14.10 -14.32 0.34
CA MET A 211 12.63 -14.39 0.34
C MET A 211 12.06 -15.00 -0.94
N ASP A 212 12.79 -14.92 -2.04
CA ASP A 212 12.42 -15.60 -3.28
C ASP A 212 12.42 -17.14 -3.10
N ASP A 213 13.43 -17.69 -2.42
CA ASP A 213 13.50 -19.11 -2.10
C ASP A 213 12.36 -19.56 -1.16
N VAL A 214 12.01 -18.74 -0.16
CA VAL A 214 10.84 -18.98 0.70
C VAL A 214 9.58 -19.11 -0.16
N PHE A 215 9.36 -18.14 -1.05
CA PHE A 215 8.21 -18.14 -1.93
C PHE A 215 8.18 -19.34 -2.87
N GLN A 216 9.31 -19.69 -3.48
CA GLN A 216 9.40 -20.85 -4.37
C GLN A 216 9.07 -22.16 -3.65
N GLN A 217 9.53 -22.35 -2.41
CA GLN A 217 9.18 -23.55 -1.62
C GLN A 217 7.67 -23.60 -1.37
N LEU A 218 7.05 -22.48 -0.96
CA LEU A 218 5.62 -22.43 -0.70
C LEU A 218 4.77 -22.66 -1.96
N ALA A 219 5.17 -22.10 -3.10
CA ALA A 219 4.48 -22.27 -4.37
C ALA A 219 4.55 -23.74 -4.87
N ARG A 220 5.71 -24.40 -4.75
CA ARG A 220 5.86 -25.83 -5.11
C ARG A 220 5.00 -26.76 -4.27
N HIS A 221 4.83 -26.46 -2.98
CA HIS A 221 3.97 -27.24 -2.10
C HIS A 221 2.47 -27.08 -2.43
N ALA A 222 2.06 -25.95 -2.97
CA ALA A 222 0.67 -25.73 -3.40
C ALA A 222 0.33 -26.58 -4.65
N VAL A 223 1.21 -26.62 -5.64
CA VAL A 223 1.01 -27.41 -6.88
C VAL A 223 0.92 -28.91 -6.56
N ARG A 224 1.76 -29.45 -5.67
CA ARG A 224 1.75 -30.87 -5.28
C ARG A 224 0.52 -31.33 -4.50
N LYS A 225 -0.30 -30.41 -3.97
CA LYS A 225 -1.56 -30.74 -3.27
C LYS A 225 -2.77 -30.69 -4.19
N ALA A 226 -2.61 -30.22 -5.42
CA ALA A 226 -3.68 -30.13 -6.43
C ALA A 226 -3.69 -31.35 -7.38
N ASP A 227 -2.65 -32.20 -7.35
CA ASP A 227 -2.56 -33.53 -8.00
C ASP A 227 -2.94 -34.65 -7.02
#